data_02c459c1f655250a7e70ac674fd35840
#
_entry.id   02c459c1f655250a7e70ac674fd35840
#
_cell.length_a   1.000
_cell.length_b   1.000
_cell.length_c   1.000
_cell.angle_alpha   90.00
_cell.angle_beta   90.00
_cell.angle_gamma   90.00
#
_symmetry.space_group_name_H-M   'P 1'
#
loop_
_entity.id
_entity.type
_entity.pdbx_description
1 polymer ?
#
loop_
_entity_poly.entity_id
_entity_poly.type
_entity_poly.pdbx_seq_one_letter_code
_entity_poly.pdbx_strand_id
1 'polypeptide(L)'
;MRTMFVLRGAPGAGKSTLIRRHRLDGLAVGLDDFRRLFSATFTDLDGAPTLSMTFGAEKQVVAAFKAAVASRIRQGATLLLDCTNPSRKSYREFASLARRCGYEVYVVDVQGDLTDAELIERNETRRGALGYVEPRVVAD
;
A
#
# COMPACT_ATOMS: atom_id res chain seq x y z
N MET A 1 -20.99 10.86 4.52
CA MET A 1 -20.04 10.83 5.65
C MET A 1 -18.62 10.67 5.12
N ARG A 2 -17.71 11.50 5.59
CA ARG A 2 -16.32 11.47 5.13
C ARG A 2 -15.53 10.49 6.01
N THR A 3 -15.07 9.43 5.40
CA THR A 3 -14.38 8.36 6.14
C THR A 3 -13.08 7.96 5.45
N MET A 4 -12.03 7.83 6.23
CA MET A 4 -10.75 7.31 5.78
C MET A 4 -10.41 6.06 6.61
N PHE A 5 -10.12 4.99 5.91
CA PHE A 5 -9.62 3.76 6.51
C PHE A 5 -8.12 3.65 6.24
N VAL A 6 -7.35 3.37 7.27
CA VAL A 6 -5.93 3.07 7.13
C VAL A 6 -5.75 1.57 7.33
N LEU A 7 -5.40 0.88 6.27
CA LEU A 7 -5.18 -0.54 6.30
C LEU A 7 -3.76 -0.81 6.80
N ARG A 8 -3.67 -1.40 7.98
CA ARG A 8 -2.40 -1.65 8.67
C ARG A 8 -2.09 -3.15 8.65
N GLY A 9 -0.88 -3.47 8.27
CA GLY A 9 -0.40 -4.85 8.25
C GLY A 9 0.86 -4.98 7.43
N ALA A 10 1.73 -5.90 7.82
CA ALA A 10 2.96 -6.21 7.11
C ALA A 10 2.64 -6.86 5.74
N PRO A 11 3.60 -6.86 4.80
CA PRO A 11 3.47 -7.63 3.57
C PRO A 11 3.13 -9.09 3.88
N GLY A 12 2.15 -9.65 3.17
CA GLY A 12 1.68 -11.01 3.42
C GLY A 12 0.57 -11.13 4.47
N ALA A 13 0.17 -10.06 5.12
CA ALA A 13 -0.89 -10.08 6.14
C ALA A 13 -2.30 -10.30 5.57
N GLY A 14 -2.48 -10.16 4.26
CA GLY A 14 -3.78 -10.36 3.61
C GLY A 14 -4.52 -9.07 3.24
N LYS A 15 -3.85 -7.93 3.22
CA LYS A 15 -4.45 -6.64 2.86
C LYS A 15 -5.09 -6.66 1.48
N SER A 16 -4.37 -7.14 0.48
CA SER A 16 -4.88 -7.21 -0.91
C SER A 16 -6.05 -8.18 -1.04
N THR A 17 -6.04 -9.27 -0.28
CA THR A 17 -7.13 -10.24 -0.24
C THR A 17 -8.39 -9.61 0.35
N LEU A 18 -8.24 -8.85 1.43
CA LEU A 18 -9.34 -8.15 2.08
C LEU A 18 -9.97 -7.13 1.14
N ILE A 19 -9.15 -6.34 0.46
CA ILE A 19 -9.61 -5.35 -0.51
C ILE A 19 -10.42 -6.01 -1.62
N ARG A 20 -9.91 -7.10 -2.21
CA ARG A 20 -10.60 -7.84 -3.28
C ARG A 20 -11.89 -8.48 -2.78
N ARG A 21 -11.85 -9.14 -1.63
CA ARG A 21 -13.01 -9.83 -1.06
C ARG A 21 -14.19 -8.88 -0.87
N HIS A 22 -13.92 -7.67 -0.42
CA HIS A 22 -14.95 -6.68 -0.13
C HIS A 22 -15.16 -5.67 -1.26
N ARG A 23 -14.54 -5.87 -2.42
CA ARG A 23 -14.66 -5.02 -3.61
C ARG A 23 -14.32 -3.55 -3.31
N LEU A 24 -13.26 -3.33 -2.57
CA LEU A 24 -12.81 -2.00 -2.13
C LEU A 24 -11.78 -1.36 -3.06
N ASP A 25 -11.51 -1.97 -4.21
CA ASP A 25 -10.47 -1.51 -5.15
C ASP A 25 -10.64 -0.05 -5.56
N GLY A 26 -11.87 0.39 -5.75
CA GLY A 26 -12.16 1.78 -6.11
C GLY A 26 -11.88 2.79 -5.02
N LEU A 27 -11.80 2.36 -3.76
CA LEU A 27 -11.52 3.21 -2.60
C LEU A 27 -10.04 3.18 -2.22
N ALA A 28 -9.31 2.14 -2.65
CA ALA A 28 -7.93 1.90 -2.22
C ALA A 28 -6.95 2.78 -2.96
N VAL A 29 -6.00 3.35 -2.22
CA VAL A 29 -4.83 4.05 -2.75
C VAL A 29 -3.60 3.49 -2.08
N GLY A 30 -2.70 2.89 -2.85
CA GLY A 30 -1.51 2.24 -2.34
C GLY A 30 -0.25 2.74 -3.02
N LEU A 31 0.87 2.72 -2.30
CA LEU A 31 2.19 3.07 -2.85
C LEU A 31 2.59 2.16 -4.01
N ASP A 32 2.24 0.88 -3.93
CA ASP A 32 2.62 -0.08 -4.97
C ASP A 32 1.93 0.21 -6.31
N ASP A 33 0.73 0.79 -6.30
CA ASP A 33 0.06 1.22 -7.52
C ASP A 33 0.88 2.29 -8.25
N PHE A 34 1.44 3.24 -7.51
CA PHE A 34 2.29 4.28 -8.06
C PHE A 34 3.67 3.76 -8.47
N ARG A 35 4.23 2.84 -7.69
CA ARG A 35 5.48 2.17 -8.09
C ARG A 35 5.33 1.46 -9.41
N ARG A 36 4.21 0.79 -9.63
CA ARG A 36 3.91 0.13 -10.89
C ARG A 36 3.82 1.12 -12.04
N LEU A 37 3.18 2.29 -11.84
CA LEU A 37 3.06 3.32 -12.87
C LEU A 37 4.42 3.94 -13.23
N PHE A 38 5.33 4.05 -12.28
CA PHE A 38 6.66 4.61 -12.50
C PHE A 38 7.71 3.55 -12.87
N SER A 39 7.33 2.28 -12.87
CA SER A 39 8.22 1.18 -13.22
C SER A 39 8.28 0.98 -14.72
N ALA A 40 9.43 0.51 -15.20
CA ALA A 40 9.60 0.17 -16.60
C ALA A 40 9.51 -1.34 -16.81
N THR A 41 8.90 -1.76 -17.89
CA THR A 41 8.92 -3.15 -18.33
C THR A 41 10.08 -3.33 -19.28
N PHE A 42 10.96 -4.26 -18.97
CA PHE A 42 12.10 -4.60 -19.81
C PHE A 42 11.87 -5.98 -20.42
N THR A 43 12.47 -6.20 -21.58
CA THR A 43 12.51 -7.52 -22.17
C THR A 43 13.81 -8.19 -21.73
N ASP A 44 13.69 -9.38 -21.13
CA ASP A 44 14.86 -10.15 -20.73
C ASP A 44 15.60 -10.77 -21.92
N LEU A 45 16.68 -11.49 -21.66
CA LEU A 45 17.48 -12.12 -22.71
C LEU A 45 16.71 -13.16 -23.53
N ASP A 46 15.66 -13.74 -22.97
CA ASP A 46 14.79 -14.71 -23.61
C ASP A 46 13.62 -14.06 -24.35
N GLY A 47 13.53 -12.73 -24.32
CA GLY A 47 12.45 -11.97 -24.96
C GLY A 47 11.17 -11.85 -24.14
N ALA A 48 11.16 -12.32 -22.89
CA ALA A 48 10.02 -12.21 -22.01
C ALA A 48 9.94 -10.82 -21.36
N PRO A 49 8.73 -10.22 -21.29
CA PRO A 49 8.56 -8.94 -20.58
C PRO A 49 8.75 -9.14 -19.08
N THR A 50 9.60 -8.33 -18.49
CA THR A 50 9.87 -8.35 -17.04
C THR A 50 9.60 -6.99 -16.45
N LEU A 51 8.71 -6.92 -15.47
CA LEU A 51 8.45 -5.70 -14.71
C LEU A 51 9.53 -5.52 -13.65
N SER A 52 10.32 -4.47 -13.78
CA SER A 52 11.30 -4.10 -12.77
C SER A 52 10.81 -2.90 -12.00
N MET A 53 10.65 -3.06 -10.69
CA MET A 53 10.39 -1.93 -9.79
C MET A 53 11.71 -1.21 -9.54
N THR A 54 11.90 -0.08 -10.19
CA THR A 54 13.10 0.73 -10.01
C THR A 54 12.92 1.67 -8.82
N PHE A 55 13.74 1.51 -7.80
CA PHE A 55 13.73 2.40 -6.63
C PHE A 55 14.30 3.80 -6.96
N GLY A 56 14.87 3.99 -8.14
CA GLY A 56 15.34 5.30 -8.60
C GLY A 56 14.24 6.37 -8.74
N ALA A 57 12.98 5.96 -8.86
CA ALA A 57 11.83 6.84 -8.97
C ALA A 57 11.06 6.99 -7.64
N GLU A 58 11.57 6.46 -6.53
CA GLU A 58 10.83 6.40 -5.26
C GLU A 58 10.39 7.77 -4.76
N LYS A 59 11.21 8.79 -4.93
CA LYS A 59 10.86 10.16 -4.54
C LYS A 59 9.64 10.67 -5.31
N GLN A 60 9.58 10.43 -6.61
CA GLN A 60 8.45 10.79 -7.46
C GLN A 60 7.22 9.96 -7.13
N VAL A 61 7.39 8.68 -6.84
CA VAL A 61 6.32 7.76 -6.41
C VAL A 61 5.66 8.29 -5.14
N VAL A 62 6.44 8.61 -4.13
CA VAL A 62 5.92 9.14 -2.86
C VAL A 62 5.19 10.46 -3.07
N ALA A 63 5.75 11.36 -3.88
CA ALA A 63 5.12 12.65 -4.18
C ALA A 63 3.77 12.46 -4.89
N ALA A 64 3.69 11.57 -5.86
CA ALA A 64 2.46 11.26 -6.58
C ALA A 64 1.41 10.62 -5.67
N PHE A 65 1.82 9.70 -4.81
CA PHE A 65 0.94 9.07 -3.83
C PHE A 65 0.34 10.11 -2.86
N LYS A 66 1.17 10.97 -2.30
CA LYS A 66 0.72 12.04 -1.41
C LYS A 66 -0.26 12.99 -2.10
N ALA A 67 0.02 13.37 -3.34
CA ALA A 67 -0.86 14.24 -4.11
C ALA A 67 -2.23 13.59 -4.38
N ALA A 68 -2.25 12.31 -4.72
CA ALA A 68 -3.49 11.57 -4.95
C ALA A 68 -4.34 11.46 -3.67
N VAL A 69 -3.72 11.12 -2.54
CA VAL A 69 -4.41 11.02 -1.25
C VAL A 69 -4.98 12.39 -0.86
N ALA A 70 -4.18 13.45 -0.93
CA ALA A 70 -4.62 14.80 -0.59
C ALA A 70 -5.79 15.26 -1.48
N SER A 71 -5.73 14.96 -2.77
CA SER A 71 -6.80 15.28 -3.70
C SER A 71 -8.11 14.60 -3.34
N ARG A 72 -8.08 13.32 -3.03
CA ARG A 72 -9.28 12.57 -2.62
C ARG A 72 -9.87 13.08 -1.32
N ILE A 73 -9.01 13.43 -0.35
CA ILE A 73 -9.45 14.01 0.92
C ILE A 73 -10.17 15.34 0.68
N ARG A 74 -9.63 16.21 -0.15
CA ARG A 74 -10.24 17.49 -0.47
C ARG A 74 -11.57 17.37 -1.20
N GLN A 75 -11.73 16.31 -1.98
CA GLN A 75 -12.99 16.01 -2.66
C GLN A 75 -14.05 15.38 -1.75
N GLY A 76 -13.69 15.02 -0.54
CA GLY A 76 -14.60 14.37 0.41
C GLY A 76 -14.89 12.91 0.10
N ALA A 77 -14.04 12.25 -0.68
CA ALA A 77 -14.22 10.86 -1.06
C ALA A 77 -13.93 9.90 0.10
N THR A 78 -14.68 8.80 0.17
CA THR A 78 -14.29 7.68 1.04
C THR A 78 -12.98 7.11 0.54
N LEU A 79 -12.05 6.85 1.45
CA LEU A 79 -10.67 6.56 1.11
C LEU A 79 -10.14 5.41 1.97
N LEU A 80 -9.43 4.48 1.33
CA LEU A 80 -8.73 3.41 2.01
C LEU A 80 -7.24 3.49 1.64
N LEU A 81 -6.39 3.75 2.64
CA LEU A 81 -4.95 3.75 2.44
C LEU A 81 -4.43 2.32 2.53
N ASP A 82 -3.94 1.81 1.40
CA ASP A 82 -3.34 0.49 1.28
C ASP A 82 -1.83 0.62 1.12
N CYS A 83 -1.15 0.66 2.24
CA CYS A 83 0.31 0.65 2.25
C CYS A 83 0.79 -0.05 3.51
N THR A 84 2.07 -0.43 3.54
CA THR A 84 2.65 -0.99 4.75
C THR A 84 2.85 0.12 5.77
N ASN A 85 1.93 0.19 6.75
CA ASN A 85 1.92 1.22 7.79
C ASN A 85 2.11 0.57 9.15
N PRO A 86 3.33 0.12 9.49
CA PRO A 86 3.56 -0.59 10.75
C PRO A 86 3.44 0.30 11.98
N SER A 87 3.54 1.62 11.82
CA SER A 87 3.47 2.56 12.93
C SER A 87 2.53 3.71 12.65
N ARG A 88 2.05 4.35 13.72
CA ARG A 88 1.22 5.54 13.65
C ARG A 88 1.90 6.68 12.87
N LYS A 89 3.23 6.78 12.96
CA LYS A 89 4.00 7.81 12.27
C LYS A 89 3.84 7.74 10.76
N SER A 90 3.68 6.54 10.20
CA SER A 90 3.61 6.31 8.76
C SER A 90 2.40 6.96 8.08
N TYR A 91 1.28 7.10 8.79
CA TYR A 91 0.05 7.65 8.22
C TYR A 91 -0.43 8.93 8.90
N ARG A 92 0.30 9.42 9.88
CA ARG A 92 -0.09 10.55 10.72
C ARG A 92 -0.39 11.81 9.92
N GLU A 93 0.40 12.09 8.92
CA GLU A 93 0.23 13.27 8.05
C GLU A 93 -1.13 13.24 7.35
N PHE A 94 -1.49 12.10 6.77
CA PHE A 94 -2.76 11.94 6.08
C PHE A 94 -3.95 11.95 7.02
N ALA A 95 -3.83 11.28 8.16
CA ALA A 95 -4.85 11.28 9.18
C ALA A 95 -5.13 12.70 9.70
N SER A 96 -4.09 13.48 9.92
CA SER A 96 -4.18 14.87 10.35
C SER A 96 -4.90 15.72 9.30
N LEU A 97 -4.52 15.60 8.04
CA LEU A 97 -5.18 16.32 6.95
C LEU A 97 -6.65 15.90 6.83
N ALA A 98 -6.94 14.63 6.88
CA ALA A 98 -8.31 14.11 6.79
C ALA A 98 -9.19 14.66 7.92
N ARG A 99 -8.71 14.62 9.15
CA ARG A 99 -9.47 15.15 10.29
C ARG A 99 -9.76 16.65 10.14
N ARG A 100 -8.80 17.42 9.64
CA ARG A 100 -9.02 18.86 9.35
C ARG A 100 -10.09 19.08 8.27
N CYS A 101 -10.30 18.11 7.40
CA CYS A 101 -11.33 18.15 6.37
C CYS A 101 -12.63 17.46 6.80
N GLY A 102 -12.80 17.18 8.09
CA GLY A 102 -14.04 16.63 8.63
C GLY A 102 -14.19 15.13 8.50
N TYR A 103 -13.07 14.40 8.32
CA TYR A 103 -13.10 12.93 8.20
C TYR A 103 -13.07 12.24 9.56
N GLU A 104 -13.75 11.11 9.63
CA GLU A 104 -13.48 10.08 10.63
C GLU A 104 -12.40 9.16 10.07
N VAL A 105 -11.40 8.84 10.92
CA VAL A 105 -10.25 8.01 10.53
C VAL A 105 -10.26 6.75 11.37
N TYR A 106 -10.28 5.60 10.69
CA TYR A 106 -10.24 4.28 11.30
C TYR A 106 -8.98 3.55 10.87
N VAL A 107 -8.31 2.93 11.82
CA VAL A 107 -7.16 2.06 11.54
C VAL A 107 -7.65 0.62 11.59
N VAL A 108 -7.50 -0.10 10.50
CA VAL A 108 -7.87 -1.51 10.39
C VAL A 108 -6.61 -2.34 10.43
N ASP A 109 -6.43 -3.08 11.51
CA ASP A 109 -5.28 -3.96 11.68
C ASP A 109 -5.59 -5.32 11.05
N VAL A 110 -4.90 -5.65 9.98
CA VAL A 110 -5.09 -6.90 9.22
C VAL A 110 -4.13 -7.99 9.67
N GLN A 111 -3.09 -7.62 10.42
CA GLN A 111 -2.07 -8.57 10.86
C GLN A 111 -2.64 -9.67 11.74
N GLY A 112 -3.60 -9.32 12.61
CA GLY A 112 -4.28 -10.28 13.47
C GLY A 112 -3.32 -11.12 14.30
N ASP A 113 -3.55 -12.44 14.32
CA ASP A 113 -2.73 -13.39 15.07
C ASP A 113 -1.59 -14.02 14.26
N LEU A 114 -1.26 -13.46 13.09
CA LEU A 114 -0.18 -13.98 12.26
C LEU A 114 1.18 -13.76 12.91
N THR A 115 2.01 -14.80 12.93
CA THR A 115 3.39 -14.71 13.37
C THR A 115 4.27 -14.10 12.28
N ASP A 116 5.46 -13.62 12.67
CA ASP A 116 6.44 -13.12 11.69
C ASP A 116 6.83 -14.20 10.68
N ALA A 117 6.93 -15.47 11.11
CA ALA A 117 7.23 -16.59 10.23
C ALA A 117 6.14 -16.78 9.17
N GLU A 118 4.88 -16.71 9.55
CA GLU A 118 3.75 -16.82 8.63
C GLU A 118 3.69 -15.66 7.64
N LEU A 119 4.02 -14.44 8.10
CA LEU A 119 4.10 -13.26 7.25
C LEU A 119 5.21 -13.39 6.22
N ILE A 120 6.38 -13.88 6.65
CA ILE A 120 7.52 -14.12 5.76
C ILE A 120 7.17 -15.16 4.71
N GLU A 121 6.56 -16.27 5.11
CA GLU A 121 6.10 -17.32 4.20
C GLU A 121 5.14 -16.79 3.15
N ARG A 122 4.13 -16.02 3.56
CA ARG A 122 3.18 -15.40 2.63
C ARG A 122 3.84 -14.42 1.68
N ASN A 123 4.85 -13.68 2.15
CA ASN A 123 5.61 -12.78 1.30
C ASN A 123 6.46 -13.53 0.27
N GLU A 124 7.05 -14.67 0.65
CA GLU A 124 7.84 -15.50 -0.26
C GLU A 124 7.01 -16.04 -1.44
N THR A 125 5.72 -16.31 -1.23
CA THR A 125 4.83 -16.70 -2.34
C THR A 125 4.65 -15.61 -3.38
N ARG A 126 5.01 -14.37 -3.07
CA ARG A 126 4.97 -13.21 -3.97
C ARG A 126 6.33 -12.89 -4.59
N ARG A 127 7.34 -13.71 -4.36
CA ARG A 127 8.68 -13.47 -4.91
C ARG A 127 8.60 -13.37 -6.44
N GLY A 128 9.18 -12.29 -7.00
CA GLY A 128 9.09 -11.99 -8.43
C GLY A 128 7.82 -11.29 -8.87
N ALA A 129 6.83 -11.12 -7.98
CA ALA A 129 5.60 -10.38 -8.24
C ALA A 129 5.61 -9.01 -7.57
N LEU A 130 4.70 -8.14 -8.02
CA LEU A 130 4.49 -6.86 -7.36
C LEU A 130 3.99 -7.10 -5.93
N GLY A 131 4.55 -6.39 -4.96
CA GLY A 131 4.18 -6.56 -3.55
C GLY A 131 5.13 -7.41 -2.73
N TYR A 132 6.14 -8.03 -3.38
CA TYR A 132 7.20 -8.70 -2.64
C TYR A 132 8.07 -7.66 -1.92
N VAL A 133 8.37 -7.93 -0.65
CA VAL A 133 9.23 -7.08 0.18
C VAL A 133 10.34 -7.94 0.77
N GLU A 134 11.55 -7.39 0.86
CA GLU A 134 12.66 -8.11 1.46
C GLU A 134 12.34 -8.57 2.89
N PRO A 135 12.71 -9.80 3.27
CA PRO A 135 12.34 -10.37 4.56
C PRO A 135 12.67 -9.50 5.78
N ARG A 136 13.78 -8.78 5.72
CA ARG A 136 14.18 -7.85 6.79
C ARG A 136 13.14 -6.77 7.09
N VAL A 137 12.37 -6.38 6.08
CA VAL A 137 11.31 -5.37 6.23
C VAL A 137 10.03 -5.99 6.76
N VAL A 138 9.78 -7.26 6.42
CA VAL A 138 8.60 -7.99 6.88
C VAL A 138 8.69 -8.28 8.38
N ALA A 139 9.89 -8.62 8.88
CA ALA A 139 10.12 -8.95 10.29
C ALA A 139 10.10 -7.71 11.21
N ASP A 140 10.35 -6.53 10.67
CA ASP A 140 10.27 -5.27 11.42
C ASP A 140 8.80 -4.83 11.59
#